data_a146a913d333b59e9ed7af4f16aca235
#
_entry.id   a146a913d333b59e9ed7af4f16aca235
#
_cell.length_a   1.000
_cell.length_b   1.000
_cell.length_c   1.000
_cell.angle_alpha   90.00
_cell.angle_beta   90.00
_cell.angle_gamma   90.00
#
_symmetry.space_group_name_H-M   'P 1'
#
loop_
_entity.id
_entity.type
_entity.pdbx_description
1 polymer ?
#
loop_
_entity_poly.entity_id
_entity_poly.type
_entity_poly.pdbx_seq_one_letter_code
_entity_poly.pdbx_strand_id
1 'polypeptide(L)'
;MINVFIVSSDSDIFIKCENFDYFYPSKIVAMSRRIIFFLLIFISGCKTEKNDSYFTPEIALQYFGIIEEACNKDDGKLWGKNLYGPILFVERSTRRITANQPDKEGILKERNGIYTGIYPKELIINNRATSFGGTLYALVPLPREEDEFMIVSMTIHSLFHLYQESMGYTSSDFNIGIMDDKNARLWLKLEWKALRKAIDTEGPAKHLAIRDALIFRGSNRESYHNYVNDEIRFENYEGLATFTNILLSTDSPEEYKKRLFESLEWVYSFQSYARSYGFIHGALYATLMYQKGFDFSTIDIENVDLANIVKELYDIECPEVCRDVAGSIAINYDLETIVDEETERDREISERIHRRISKFVEKPVVLLELESPYFDFEFEDIRSLDTLGTIYNEIRVSDNWGKLTVDKGGCLVSNNLKYLRITAKGLIEERNRIEGEGWHLILNNNWKIVQVDQNYFVRKEM
;
A
#
# COMPACT_ATOMS: atom_id res chain seq x y z
N MET A 1 -0.92 -17.68 -10.22
CA MET A 1 -0.23 -18.75 -9.48
C MET A 1 1.23 -18.34 -9.34
N ILE A 2 1.64 -17.93 -8.16
CA ILE A 2 3.05 -17.61 -7.86
C ILE A 2 3.55 -18.74 -6.97
N ASN A 3 4.54 -19.46 -7.46
CA ASN A 3 5.20 -20.51 -6.68
C ASN A 3 6.18 -19.85 -5.71
N VAL A 4 5.92 -19.95 -4.43
CA VAL A 4 6.82 -19.45 -3.38
C VAL A 4 7.62 -20.61 -2.84
N PHE A 5 8.94 -20.59 -3.05
CA PHE A 5 9.86 -21.51 -2.36
C PHE A 5 10.28 -20.86 -1.05
N ILE A 6 9.95 -21.48 0.06
CA ILE A 6 10.43 -21.07 1.39
C ILE A 6 11.68 -21.91 1.69
N VAL A 7 12.84 -21.28 1.69
CA VAL A 7 14.09 -21.89 2.17
C VAL A 7 14.28 -21.41 3.61
N SER A 8 14.22 -22.34 4.57
CA SER A 8 14.53 -22.07 5.97
C SER A 8 16.05 -22.10 6.18
N SER A 9 16.65 -20.99 6.55
CA SER A 9 17.92 -20.95 7.27
C SER A 9 17.66 -20.46 8.70
N ASP A 10 18.39 -21.04 9.67
CA ASP A 10 18.26 -20.73 11.09
C ASP A 10 18.47 -19.26 11.39
N SER A 11 17.43 -18.55 11.66
CA SER A 11 17.25 -17.14 12.02
C SER A 11 16.66 -16.27 10.88
N ASP A 12 15.43 -15.78 11.14
CA ASP A 12 14.68 -14.77 10.37
C ASP A 12 14.03 -15.23 9.05
N ILE A 13 12.72 -15.50 9.15
CA ILE A 13 11.84 -15.67 7.97
C ILE A 13 11.26 -14.29 7.64
N PHE A 14 11.77 -13.64 6.58
CA PHE A 14 11.19 -12.42 6.04
C PHE A 14 10.12 -12.78 5.00
N ILE A 15 8.86 -12.48 5.32
CA ILE A 15 7.77 -12.49 4.33
C ILE A 15 7.70 -11.08 3.74
N LYS A 16 8.13 -10.93 2.49
CA LYS A 16 8.06 -9.67 1.76
C LYS A 16 6.64 -9.47 1.22
N CYS A 17 5.85 -8.61 1.86
CA CYS A 17 4.53 -8.19 1.37
C CYS A 17 4.69 -6.88 0.60
N GLU A 18 4.58 -6.93 -0.72
CA GLU A 18 4.52 -5.75 -1.57
C GLU A 18 3.17 -5.75 -2.30
N ASN A 19 2.27 -4.83 -1.96
CA ASN A 19 1.21 -4.32 -2.85
C ASN A 19 0.39 -3.27 -2.10
N PHE A 20 0.61 -2.00 -2.45
CA PHE A 20 -0.36 -0.92 -2.24
C PHE A 20 -0.84 -0.44 -3.61
N ASP A 21 -2.08 -0.73 -3.90
CA ASP A 21 -2.76 -0.14 -5.05
C ASP A 21 -3.28 1.25 -4.68
N TYR A 22 -2.85 2.27 -5.41
CA TYR A 22 -3.46 3.59 -5.37
C TYR A 22 -4.86 3.49 -6.03
N PHE A 23 -5.92 3.42 -5.22
CA PHE A 23 -7.28 3.58 -5.69
C PHE A 23 -7.83 4.94 -5.27
N TYR A 24 -8.11 5.81 -6.23
CA TYR A 24 -8.98 6.96 -6.03
C TYR A 24 -10.45 6.53 -6.12
N PRO A 25 -11.35 6.97 -5.23
CA PRO A 25 -12.74 6.59 -5.29
C PRO A 25 -13.45 7.25 -6.48
N SER A 26 -13.93 6.44 -7.44
CA SER A 26 -14.91 6.89 -8.41
C SER A 26 -16.24 7.16 -7.72
N LYS A 27 -16.86 8.31 -7.98
CA LYS A 27 -18.18 8.69 -7.47
C LYS A 27 -19.22 7.66 -7.89
N ILE A 28 -19.87 7.00 -6.93
CA ILE A 28 -21.04 6.16 -7.16
C ILE A 28 -22.21 7.09 -7.50
N VAL A 29 -22.58 7.16 -8.78
CA VAL A 29 -23.83 7.70 -9.23
C VAL A 29 -24.83 6.56 -9.27
N ALA A 30 -25.81 6.60 -8.35
CA ALA A 30 -26.92 5.66 -8.34
C ALA A 30 -27.84 5.93 -9.54
N MET A 31 -27.89 5.01 -10.49
CA MET A 31 -28.92 5.00 -11.54
C MET A 31 -29.92 3.88 -11.33
N SER A 32 -31.19 4.27 -11.37
CA SER A 32 -32.38 3.48 -11.13
C SER A 32 -32.59 2.36 -12.14
N ARG A 33 -33.12 1.23 -11.63
CA ARG A 33 -33.60 0.07 -12.39
C ARG A 33 -34.67 0.47 -13.41
N ARG A 34 -34.48 0.08 -14.67
CA ARG A 34 -35.59 -0.25 -15.61
C ARG A 34 -35.26 -1.55 -16.32
N ILE A 35 -36.16 -2.51 -16.11
CA ILE A 35 -36.18 -3.84 -16.71
C ILE A 35 -36.64 -3.68 -18.18
N ILE A 36 -35.87 -4.25 -19.13
CA ILE A 36 -36.40 -4.58 -20.47
C ILE A 36 -35.93 -5.99 -20.82
N PHE A 37 -36.89 -6.88 -20.98
CA PHE A 37 -36.76 -8.23 -21.52
C PHE A 37 -36.50 -8.14 -23.03
N PHE A 38 -35.46 -8.81 -23.55
CA PHE A 38 -35.43 -9.20 -24.97
C PHE A 38 -34.77 -10.56 -25.20
N LEU A 39 -35.35 -11.27 -26.11
CA LEU A 39 -35.25 -12.64 -26.57
C LEU A 39 -33.82 -13.12 -26.86
N LEU A 40 -33.55 -14.39 -26.50
CA LEU A 40 -32.44 -15.24 -26.91
C LEU A 40 -32.48 -15.52 -28.43
N ILE A 41 -31.38 -15.22 -29.11
CA ILE A 41 -30.95 -15.91 -30.34
C ILE A 41 -29.55 -16.45 -30.08
N PHE A 42 -29.46 -17.79 -29.98
CA PHE A 42 -28.18 -18.50 -29.98
C PHE A 42 -27.56 -18.41 -31.37
N ILE A 43 -26.46 -17.69 -31.48
CA ILE A 43 -25.45 -17.87 -32.53
C ILE A 43 -24.15 -18.28 -31.84
N SER A 44 -23.83 -19.56 -31.93
CA SER A 44 -22.55 -20.11 -31.55
C SER A 44 -21.45 -19.59 -32.51
N GLY A 45 -20.93 -18.42 -32.23
CA GLY A 45 -19.70 -17.93 -32.82
C GLY A 45 -18.60 -18.08 -31.75
N CYS A 46 -17.60 -18.91 -31.99
CA CYS A 46 -16.33 -18.84 -31.29
C CYS A 46 -15.82 -17.39 -31.39
N LYS A 47 -16.11 -16.56 -30.37
CA LYS A 47 -15.35 -15.35 -30.14
C LYS A 47 -14.06 -15.79 -29.45
N THR A 48 -12.96 -15.88 -30.20
CA THR A 48 -11.67 -15.57 -29.66
C THR A 48 -11.81 -14.18 -29.03
N GLU A 49 -11.82 -14.07 -27.71
CA GLU A 49 -11.62 -12.80 -27.01
C GLU A 49 -10.26 -12.30 -27.48
N LYS A 50 -10.25 -11.38 -28.42
CA LYS A 50 -9.12 -10.50 -28.60
C LYS A 50 -9.07 -9.69 -27.32
N ASN A 51 -8.10 -9.99 -26.46
CA ASN A 51 -7.64 -9.11 -25.41
C ASN A 51 -6.96 -7.91 -26.10
N ASP A 52 -7.75 -7.06 -26.72
CA ASP A 52 -7.23 -5.81 -27.27
C ASP A 52 -6.90 -4.92 -26.07
N SER A 53 -5.60 -4.59 -25.93
CA SER A 53 -5.14 -3.60 -24.96
C SER A 53 -5.94 -2.31 -25.15
N TYR A 54 -6.48 -1.76 -24.06
CA TYR A 54 -7.09 -0.43 -24.08
C TYR A 54 -6.03 0.69 -24.24
N PHE A 55 -4.77 0.37 -23.93
CA PHE A 55 -3.64 1.30 -23.99
C PHE A 55 -2.91 1.15 -25.35
N THR A 56 -3.36 1.92 -26.33
CA THR A 56 -2.80 1.87 -27.69
C THR A 56 -1.48 2.66 -27.79
N PRO A 57 -0.66 2.44 -28.85
CA PRO A 57 0.52 3.25 -29.10
C PRO A 57 0.25 4.76 -29.15
N GLU A 58 -0.86 5.16 -29.74
CA GLU A 58 -1.26 6.56 -29.87
C GLU A 58 -1.56 7.19 -28.49
N ILE A 59 -2.28 6.46 -27.64
CA ILE A 59 -2.56 6.87 -26.24
C ILE A 59 -1.25 6.97 -25.46
N ALA A 60 -0.34 5.99 -25.61
CA ALA A 60 0.95 6.01 -24.93
C ALA A 60 1.79 7.23 -25.32
N LEU A 61 1.87 7.54 -26.63
CA LEU A 61 2.59 8.71 -27.14
C LEU A 61 1.99 10.02 -26.60
N GLN A 62 0.66 10.10 -26.47
CA GLN A 62 -0.01 11.25 -25.89
C GLN A 62 0.42 11.45 -24.43
N TYR A 63 0.39 10.39 -23.61
CA TYR A 63 0.83 10.46 -22.22
C TYR A 63 2.31 10.79 -22.07
N PHE A 64 3.18 10.20 -22.87
CA PHE A 64 4.59 10.57 -22.87
C PHE A 64 4.80 12.05 -23.16
N GLY A 65 4.04 12.61 -24.11
CA GLY A 65 4.08 14.04 -24.45
C GLY A 65 3.59 14.94 -23.31
N ILE A 66 2.47 14.59 -22.65
CA ILE A 66 1.93 15.33 -21.49
C ILE A 66 2.93 15.33 -20.33
N ILE A 67 3.53 14.18 -20.03
CA ILE A 67 4.51 14.04 -18.94
C ILE A 67 5.79 14.82 -19.26
N GLU A 68 6.27 14.74 -20.50
CA GLU A 68 7.41 15.52 -20.95
C GLU A 68 7.15 17.01 -20.82
N GLU A 69 5.99 17.48 -21.26
CA GLU A 69 5.59 18.89 -21.12
C GLU A 69 5.53 19.33 -19.65
N ALA A 70 4.95 18.51 -18.76
CA ALA A 70 4.87 18.80 -17.32
C ALA A 70 6.28 18.93 -16.70
N CYS A 71 7.20 18.02 -17.03
CA CYS A 71 8.58 18.08 -16.56
C CYS A 71 9.35 19.26 -17.17
N ASN A 72 9.09 19.62 -18.45
CA ASN A 72 9.73 20.74 -19.13
C ASN A 72 9.21 22.11 -18.64
N LYS A 73 7.98 22.21 -18.18
CA LYS A 73 7.46 23.44 -17.51
C LYS A 73 8.27 23.78 -16.26
N ASP A 74 8.65 22.79 -15.49
CA ASP A 74 9.55 22.96 -14.33
C ASP A 74 10.98 23.26 -14.77
N ASP A 75 11.45 22.62 -15.82
CA ASP A 75 12.80 22.74 -16.38
C ASP A 75 13.93 22.60 -15.33
N GLY A 76 13.72 21.73 -14.36
CA GLY A 76 14.66 21.48 -13.26
C GLY A 76 14.73 22.57 -12.20
N LYS A 77 13.81 23.54 -12.17
CA LYS A 77 13.79 24.61 -11.16
C LYS A 77 13.57 24.07 -9.76
N LEU A 78 12.74 23.02 -9.62
CA LEU A 78 12.42 22.45 -8.32
C LEU A 78 13.61 21.66 -7.74
N TRP A 79 14.19 20.74 -8.54
CA TRP A 79 15.18 19.76 -8.03
C TRP A 79 16.59 19.94 -8.63
N GLY A 80 16.86 21.04 -9.32
CA GLY A 80 18.13 21.27 -10.01
C GLY A 80 18.34 20.40 -11.27
N LYS A 81 17.35 19.57 -11.63
CA LYS A 81 17.40 18.65 -12.77
C LYS A 81 16.00 18.41 -13.32
N ASN A 82 15.88 18.39 -14.67
CA ASN A 82 14.65 17.94 -15.32
C ASN A 82 14.41 16.45 -15.01
N LEU A 83 13.20 16.11 -14.56
CA LEU A 83 12.84 14.78 -14.11
C LEU A 83 12.44 13.83 -15.25
N TYR A 84 12.19 14.33 -16.47
CA TYR A 84 11.81 13.47 -17.58
C TYR A 84 12.89 12.42 -17.90
N GLY A 85 12.47 11.17 -18.02
CA GLY A 85 13.39 10.04 -18.19
C GLY A 85 12.72 8.79 -18.78
N PRO A 86 13.36 7.61 -18.63
CA PRO A 86 12.80 6.35 -19.09
C PRO A 86 11.51 5.97 -18.34
N ILE A 87 10.42 5.76 -19.08
CA ILE A 87 9.09 5.39 -18.56
C ILE A 87 8.71 4.01 -19.09
N LEU A 88 8.17 3.17 -18.22
CA LEU A 88 7.71 1.82 -18.53
C LEU A 88 6.30 1.62 -17.99
N PHE A 89 5.28 1.76 -18.84
CA PHE A 89 3.91 1.42 -18.53
C PHE A 89 3.68 -0.08 -18.60
N VAL A 90 3.01 -0.65 -17.59
CA VAL A 90 2.68 -2.08 -17.54
C VAL A 90 1.19 -2.27 -17.28
N GLU A 91 0.50 -2.90 -18.24
CA GLU A 91 -0.88 -3.34 -18.03
C GLU A 91 -0.93 -4.51 -17.04
N ARG A 92 -1.64 -4.38 -15.93
CA ARG A 92 -1.71 -5.43 -14.89
C ARG A 92 -2.25 -6.76 -15.41
N SER A 93 -3.30 -6.74 -16.24
CA SER A 93 -4.00 -7.93 -16.72
C SER A 93 -3.24 -8.72 -17.76
N THR A 94 -2.60 -8.04 -18.71
CA THR A 94 -1.88 -8.66 -19.84
C THR A 94 -0.39 -8.72 -19.63
N ARG A 95 0.14 -7.94 -18.67
CA ARG A 95 1.56 -7.69 -18.44
C ARG A 95 2.28 -7.08 -19.66
N ARG A 96 1.53 -6.49 -20.58
CA ARG A 96 2.08 -5.78 -21.73
C ARG A 96 2.84 -4.54 -21.29
N ILE A 97 4.05 -4.39 -21.80
CA ILE A 97 4.89 -3.21 -21.62
C ILE A 97 4.66 -2.24 -22.77
N THR A 98 4.62 -0.94 -22.43
CA THR A 98 4.74 0.17 -23.36
C THR A 98 5.73 1.18 -22.77
N ALA A 99 6.86 1.40 -23.43
CA ALA A 99 7.93 2.29 -22.95
C ALA A 99 8.25 3.39 -23.98
N ASN A 100 8.74 4.54 -23.47
CA ASN A 100 9.18 5.67 -24.31
C ASN A 100 10.62 5.51 -24.84
N GLN A 101 11.40 4.61 -24.26
CA GLN A 101 12.81 4.39 -24.61
C GLN A 101 13.15 2.90 -24.67
N PRO A 102 14.20 2.49 -25.44
CA PRO A 102 14.65 1.11 -25.50
C PRO A 102 15.34 0.68 -24.20
N ASP A 103 15.30 -0.61 -23.93
CA ASP A 103 16.18 -1.24 -22.94
C ASP A 103 17.57 -1.54 -23.54
N LYS A 104 18.60 -1.65 -22.69
CA LYS A 104 19.99 -1.91 -23.13
C LYS A 104 20.21 -3.32 -23.66
N GLU A 105 19.42 -4.30 -23.25
CA GLU A 105 19.53 -5.69 -23.68
C GLU A 105 18.70 -6.01 -24.93
N GLY A 106 17.90 -5.07 -25.42
CA GLY A 106 17.09 -5.22 -26.63
C GLY A 106 15.91 -6.19 -26.47
N ILE A 107 15.38 -6.34 -25.26
CA ILE A 107 14.20 -7.14 -24.96
C ILE A 107 12.95 -6.48 -25.55
N LEU A 108 12.82 -5.16 -25.40
CA LEU A 108 11.73 -4.37 -25.96
C LEU A 108 11.91 -4.19 -27.47
N LYS A 109 10.78 -4.21 -28.19
CA LYS A 109 10.77 -4.05 -29.65
C LYS A 109 10.06 -2.75 -30.02
N GLU A 110 10.69 -1.98 -30.89
CA GLU A 110 10.09 -0.75 -31.42
C GLU A 110 8.85 -1.06 -32.29
N ARG A 111 7.78 -0.32 -32.05
CA ARG A 111 6.56 -0.30 -32.85
C ARG A 111 5.94 1.10 -32.80
N ASN A 112 5.79 1.76 -33.95
CA ASN A 112 5.11 3.06 -34.08
C ASN A 112 5.63 4.14 -33.11
N GLY A 113 6.94 4.21 -32.88
CA GLY A 113 7.58 5.22 -32.04
C GLY A 113 7.56 4.90 -30.52
N ILE A 114 7.08 3.72 -30.13
CA ILE A 114 7.13 3.21 -28.76
C ILE A 114 7.86 1.87 -28.71
N TYR A 115 8.26 1.46 -27.50
CA TYR A 115 8.91 0.18 -27.26
C TYR A 115 7.96 -0.76 -26.50
N THR A 116 7.79 -1.99 -27.00
CA THR A 116 6.79 -2.94 -26.46
C THR A 116 7.42 -4.27 -26.09
N GLY A 117 6.85 -4.91 -25.09
CA GLY A 117 7.26 -6.23 -24.61
C GLY A 117 6.24 -6.85 -23.65
N ILE A 118 6.68 -7.87 -22.94
CA ILE A 118 5.89 -8.53 -21.88
C ILE A 118 6.71 -8.49 -20.58
N TYR A 119 6.12 -7.95 -19.54
CA TYR A 119 6.73 -7.91 -18.21
C TYR A 119 6.73 -9.32 -17.59
N PRO A 120 7.88 -9.84 -17.10
CA PRO A 120 7.98 -11.19 -16.58
C PRO A 120 6.99 -11.45 -15.44
N LYS A 121 6.41 -12.67 -15.40
CA LYS A 121 5.40 -13.03 -14.39
C LYS A 121 5.96 -13.08 -12.98
N GLU A 122 7.24 -13.35 -12.86
CA GLU A 122 8.00 -13.45 -11.62
C GLU A 122 8.28 -12.07 -10.98
N LEU A 123 8.16 -10.99 -11.75
CA LEU A 123 8.41 -9.65 -11.28
C LEU A 123 7.12 -8.96 -10.84
N ILE A 124 7.21 -8.21 -9.74
CA ILE A 124 6.09 -7.45 -9.20
C ILE A 124 5.88 -6.16 -10.02
N ILE A 125 4.62 -5.85 -10.30
CA ILE A 125 4.25 -4.60 -10.96
C ILE A 125 3.87 -3.58 -9.86
N ASN A 126 4.70 -2.58 -9.66
CA ASN A 126 4.49 -1.50 -8.69
C ASN A 126 4.92 -0.16 -9.24
N ASN A 127 4.51 0.93 -8.59
CA ASN A 127 4.82 2.30 -9.01
C ASN A 127 6.13 2.75 -8.38
N ARG A 128 7.26 2.48 -9.03
CA ARG A 128 8.61 2.85 -8.55
C ARG A 128 9.68 2.79 -9.65
N ALA A 129 10.89 3.23 -9.32
CA ALA A 129 12.07 2.95 -10.13
C ALA A 129 12.34 1.44 -10.22
N THR A 130 12.52 0.91 -11.42
CA THR A 130 12.69 -0.54 -11.64
C THR A 130 13.68 -0.79 -12.78
N SER A 131 14.63 -1.69 -12.53
CA SER A 131 15.57 -2.13 -13.58
C SER A 131 14.91 -3.18 -14.49
N PHE A 132 14.91 -2.92 -15.80
CA PHE A 132 14.42 -3.85 -16.80
C PHE A 132 15.33 -3.83 -18.04
N GLY A 133 15.79 -4.98 -18.49
CA GLY A 133 16.71 -5.08 -19.63
C GLY A 133 17.97 -4.21 -19.51
N GLY A 134 18.53 -4.08 -18.29
CA GLY A 134 19.69 -3.25 -18.01
C GLY A 134 19.46 -1.74 -18.03
N THR A 135 18.21 -1.28 -18.18
CA THR A 135 17.80 0.12 -18.11
C THR A 135 16.93 0.34 -16.86
N LEU A 136 17.19 1.44 -16.13
CA LEU A 136 16.37 1.84 -14.99
C LEU A 136 15.20 2.71 -15.49
N TYR A 137 13.98 2.27 -15.26
CA TYR A 137 12.73 2.91 -15.70
C TYR A 137 11.90 3.38 -14.51
N ALA A 138 11.14 4.44 -14.72
CA ALA A 138 9.93 4.72 -13.93
C ALA A 138 8.84 3.73 -14.36
N LEU A 139 8.65 2.66 -13.57
CA LEU A 139 7.60 1.69 -13.83
C LEU A 139 6.27 2.22 -13.27
N VAL A 140 5.25 2.19 -14.13
CA VAL A 140 3.90 2.65 -13.80
C VAL A 140 2.89 1.57 -14.15
N PRO A 141 2.20 0.99 -13.14
CA PRO A 141 1.08 0.10 -13.40
C PRO A 141 -0.09 0.88 -13.97
N LEU A 142 -0.56 0.49 -15.17
CA LEU A 142 -1.71 1.13 -15.77
C LEU A 142 -3.00 0.76 -15.02
N PRO A 143 -3.82 1.75 -14.63
CA PRO A 143 -5.12 1.52 -14.02
C PRO A 143 -6.09 0.88 -15.02
N ARG A 144 -7.22 0.33 -14.53
CA ARG A 144 -8.27 -0.22 -15.40
C ARG A 144 -9.13 0.86 -16.06
N GLU A 145 -9.24 2.03 -15.42
CA GLU A 145 -9.98 3.19 -15.90
C GLU A 145 -8.98 4.30 -16.26
N GLU A 146 -9.24 4.99 -17.37
CA GLU A 146 -8.40 6.08 -17.85
C GLU A 146 -8.71 7.35 -17.06
N ASP A 147 -7.90 7.64 -16.02
CA ASP A 147 -7.82 8.95 -15.37
C ASP A 147 -6.49 9.59 -15.73
N GLU A 148 -6.53 10.60 -16.59
CA GLU A 148 -5.35 11.30 -17.10
C GLU A 148 -4.50 11.85 -15.96
N PHE A 149 -5.12 12.55 -14.99
CA PHE A 149 -4.39 13.07 -13.83
C PHE A 149 -3.67 11.96 -13.06
N MET A 150 -4.34 10.83 -12.84
CA MET A 150 -3.74 9.71 -12.12
C MET A 150 -2.54 9.12 -12.86
N ILE A 151 -2.64 8.89 -14.18
CA ILE A 151 -1.52 8.35 -14.97
C ILE A 151 -0.33 9.30 -14.96
N VAL A 152 -0.56 10.60 -15.18
CA VAL A 152 0.49 11.63 -15.18
C VAL A 152 1.14 11.72 -13.80
N SER A 153 0.34 11.85 -12.75
CA SER A 153 0.81 11.95 -11.36
C SER A 153 1.61 10.72 -10.92
N MET A 154 1.10 9.51 -11.15
CA MET A 154 1.83 8.27 -10.85
C MET A 154 3.15 8.18 -11.62
N THR A 155 3.19 8.67 -12.86
CA THR A 155 4.41 8.65 -13.67
C THR A 155 5.45 9.62 -13.13
N ILE A 156 5.06 10.85 -12.79
CA ILE A 156 5.97 11.83 -12.18
C ILE A 156 6.49 11.34 -10.83
N HIS A 157 5.64 10.69 -10.02
CA HIS A 157 6.06 10.04 -8.78
C HIS A 157 7.19 9.02 -9.02
N SER A 158 7.00 8.10 -9.97
CA SER A 158 8.03 7.13 -10.32
C SER A 158 9.28 7.74 -10.97
N LEU A 159 9.13 8.83 -11.73
CA LEU A 159 10.27 9.59 -12.26
C LEU A 159 11.07 10.25 -11.14
N PHE A 160 10.41 10.73 -10.08
CA PHE A 160 11.11 11.24 -8.90
C PHE A 160 11.89 10.14 -8.18
N HIS A 161 11.38 8.92 -8.11
CA HIS A 161 12.15 7.79 -7.59
C HIS A 161 13.38 7.47 -8.46
N LEU A 162 13.32 7.62 -9.80
CA LEU A 162 14.53 7.54 -10.63
C LEU A 162 15.56 8.58 -10.24
N TYR A 163 15.11 9.81 -9.94
CA TYR A 163 15.99 10.88 -9.49
C TYR A 163 16.63 10.52 -8.13
N GLN A 164 15.85 10.05 -7.15
CA GLN A 164 16.34 9.60 -5.86
C GLN A 164 17.37 8.49 -5.99
N GLU A 165 17.11 7.46 -6.80
CA GLU A 165 18.08 6.38 -7.04
C GLU A 165 19.37 6.88 -7.73
N SER A 166 19.28 7.88 -8.61
CA SER A 166 20.45 8.50 -9.24
C SER A 166 21.37 9.20 -8.24
N MET A 167 20.84 9.58 -7.06
CA MET A 167 21.58 10.15 -5.94
C MET A 167 22.02 9.10 -4.91
N GLY A 168 21.73 7.82 -5.14
CA GLY A 168 22.04 6.72 -4.23
C GLY A 168 21.01 6.49 -3.13
N TYR A 169 19.88 7.24 -3.14
CA TYR A 169 18.80 7.06 -2.18
C TYR A 169 17.83 5.98 -2.68
N THR A 170 18.01 4.77 -2.18
CA THR A 170 17.23 3.60 -2.60
C THR A 170 16.03 3.34 -1.70
N SER A 171 14.99 2.74 -2.28
CA SER A 171 13.79 2.37 -1.54
C SER A 171 14.10 1.36 -0.43
N SER A 172 13.47 1.55 0.72
CA SER A 172 13.35 0.54 1.76
C SER A 172 11.88 0.14 1.94
N ASP A 173 11.64 -1.04 2.51
CA ASP A 173 10.27 -1.45 2.84
C ASP A 173 9.82 -0.72 4.12
N PHE A 174 9.14 0.41 3.94
CA PHE A 174 8.63 1.22 5.04
C PHE A 174 7.40 0.56 5.66
N ASN A 175 7.54 0.16 6.92
CA ASN A 175 6.44 -0.39 7.70
C ASN A 175 6.54 0.09 9.16
N ILE A 176 6.01 1.29 9.40
CA ILE A 176 6.03 1.91 10.73
C ILE A 176 4.76 1.53 11.49
N GLY A 177 4.75 0.28 11.97
CA GLY A 177 3.57 -0.33 12.61
C GLY A 177 3.02 0.45 13.79
N ILE A 178 3.86 1.26 14.48
CA ILE A 178 3.41 2.12 15.57
C ILE A 178 2.40 3.17 15.10
N MET A 179 2.40 3.55 13.82
CA MET A 179 1.43 4.49 13.27
C MET A 179 0.00 3.91 13.19
N ASP A 180 -0.19 2.66 13.60
CA ASP A 180 -1.50 2.05 13.81
C ASP A 180 -1.92 2.01 15.29
N ASP A 181 -1.05 2.39 16.23
CA ASP A 181 -1.40 2.61 17.63
C ASP A 181 -2.40 3.78 17.75
N LYS A 182 -3.38 3.61 18.64
CA LYS A 182 -4.46 4.60 18.85
C LYS A 182 -3.92 6.00 19.17
N ASN A 183 -2.92 6.09 20.05
CA ASN A 183 -2.39 7.39 20.47
C ASN A 183 -1.48 8.01 19.40
N ALA A 184 -0.69 7.19 18.69
CA ALA A 184 0.11 7.65 17.57
C ALA A 184 -0.77 8.25 16.46
N ARG A 185 -1.88 7.57 16.12
CA ARG A 185 -2.87 8.06 15.15
C ARG A 185 -3.57 9.33 15.61
N LEU A 186 -3.90 9.42 16.90
CA LEU A 186 -4.50 10.63 17.47
C LEU A 186 -3.61 11.86 17.23
N TRP A 187 -2.32 11.78 17.61
CA TRP A 187 -1.38 12.88 17.43
C TRP A 187 -1.14 13.20 15.95
N LEU A 188 -1.01 12.17 15.11
CA LEU A 188 -0.84 12.33 13.67
C LEU A 188 -2.05 13.03 13.00
N LYS A 189 -3.27 12.64 13.36
CA LYS A 189 -4.49 13.28 12.84
C LYS A 189 -4.61 14.74 13.27
N LEU A 190 -4.26 15.07 14.52
CA LEU A 190 -4.21 16.44 15.01
C LEU A 190 -3.15 17.26 14.26
N GLU A 191 -1.97 16.69 14.03
CA GLU A 191 -0.92 17.30 13.22
C GLU A 191 -1.38 17.57 11.79
N TRP A 192 -2.03 16.62 11.14
CA TRP A 192 -2.59 16.81 9.79
C TRP A 192 -3.63 17.93 9.72
N LYS A 193 -4.51 18.05 10.71
CA LYS A 193 -5.46 19.16 10.78
C LYS A 193 -4.74 20.51 10.95
N ALA A 194 -3.71 20.56 11.75
CA ALA A 194 -2.90 21.76 11.94
C ALA A 194 -2.10 22.11 10.67
N LEU A 195 -1.46 21.13 10.00
CA LEU A 195 -0.77 21.33 8.73
C LEU A 195 -1.73 21.80 7.62
N ARG A 196 -2.91 21.18 7.51
CA ARG A 196 -3.95 21.64 6.57
C ARG A 196 -4.31 23.11 6.81
N LYS A 197 -4.55 23.49 8.07
CA LYS A 197 -4.85 24.88 8.45
C LYS A 197 -3.68 25.81 8.13
N ALA A 198 -2.45 25.37 8.37
CA ALA A 198 -1.25 26.13 8.04
C ALA A 198 -1.12 26.38 6.53
N ILE A 199 -1.40 25.37 5.69
CA ILE A 199 -1.33 25.53 4.24
C ILE A 199 -2.43 26.44 3.70
N ASP A 200 -3.60 26.45 4.33
CA ASP A 200 -4.78 27.19 3.89
C ASP A 200 -4.87 28.64 4.42
N THR A 201 -4.01 29.03 5.36
CA THR A 201 -4.03 30.36 5.99
C THR A 201 -2.74 31.13 5.75
N GLU A 202 -2.74 32.43 6.07
CA GLU A 202 -1.58 33.31 5.96
C GLU A 202 -1.31 34.06 7.27
N GLY A 203 -0.13 34.69 7.38
CA GLY A 203 0.27 35.53 8.50
C GLY A 203 0.25 34.84 9.85
N PRO A 204 -0.24 35.50 10.93
CA PRO A 204 -0.20 34.96 12.28
C PRO A 204 -0.97 33.63 12.45
N ALA A 205 -2.05 33.41 11.68
CA ALA A 205 -2.84 32.19 11.73
C ALA A 205 -2.04 30.98 11.18
N LYS A 206 -1.30 31.19 10.07
CA LYS A 206 -0.38 30.19 9.52
C LYS A 206 0.71 29.84 10.54
N HIS A 207 1.36 30.86 11.10
CA HIS A 207 2.44 30.70 12.06
C HIS A 207 1.98 29.89 13.30
N LEU A 208 0.79 30.22 13.84
CA LEU A 208 0.19 29.50 14.95
C LEU A 208 -0.09 28.02 14.58
N ALA A 209 -0.66 27.80 13.40
CA ALA A 209 -1.00 26.43 12.95
C ALA A 209 0.25 25.58 12.71
N ILE A 210 1.34 26.13 12.17
CA ILE A 210 2.63 25.43 12.05
C ILE A 210 3.18 25.06 13.43
N ARG A 211 3.18 26.01 14.37
CA ARG A 211 3.62 25.73 15.75
C ARG A 211 2.83 24.60 16.38
N ASP A 212 1.51 24.62 16.24
CA ASP A 212 0.63 23.60 16.81
C ASP A 212 0.89 22.21 16.17
N ALA A 213 1.10 22.16 14.84
CA ALA A 213 1.50 20.94 14.15
C ALA A 213 2.82 20.38 14.69
N LEU A 214 3.84 21.21 14.85
CA LEU A 214 5.15 20.81 15.40
C LEU A 214 5.05 20.33 16.86
N ILE A 215 4.13 20.89 17.65
CA ILE A 215 3.87 20.45 19.03
C ILE A 215 3.20 19.08 19.01
N PHE A 216 2.23 18.80 18.13
CA PHE A 216 1.64 17.46 18.01
C PHE A 216 2.66 16.42 17.55
N ARG A 217 3.52 16.78 16.58
CA ARG A 217 4.63 15.92 16.15
C ARG A 217 5.61 15.65 17.29
N GLY A 218 6.00 16.67 18.04
CA GLY A 218 6.87 16.52 19.21
C GLY A 218 6.26 15.59 20.25
N SER A 219 4.97 15.73 20.58
CA SER A 219 4.26 14.84 21.50
C SER A 219 4.22 13.38 21.05
N ASN A 220 4.07 13.15 19.74
CA ASN A 220 4.13 11.81 19.15
C ASN A 220 5.56 11.23 19.28
N ARG A 221 6.58 11.98 18.88
CA ARG A 221 7.99 11.58 18.94
C ARG A 221 8.51 11.35 20.37
N GLU A 222 8.03 12.12 21.36
CA GLU A 222 8.32 11.88 22.78
C GLU A 222 7.81 10.50 23.25
N SER A 223 6.70 10.03 22.70
CA SER A 223 6.13 8.72 23.01
C SER A 223 6.81 7.58 22.26
N TYR A 224 7.26 7.83 21.03
CA TYR A 224 7.68 6.81 20.07
C TYR A 224 9.05 7.14 19.43
N HIS A 225 10.00 7.58 20.25
CA HIS A 225 11.31 8.08 19.80
C HIS A 225 12.12 7.09 18.96
N ASN A 226 11.92 5.78 19.13
CA ASN A 226 12.64 4.75 18.37
C ASN A 226 12.29 4.72 16.87
N TYR A 227 11.17 5.32 16.47
CA TYR A 227 10.70 5.30 15.08
C TYR A 227 10.98 6.59 14.30
N VAL A 228 11.59 7.60 14.93
CA VAL A 228 11.82 8.92 14.32
C VAL A 228 12.66 8.84 13.05
N ASN A 229 13.69 8.02 13.01
CA ASN A 229 14.52 7.86 11.81
C ASN A 229 13.78 7.19 10.66
N ASP A 230 12.95 6.19 10.95
CA ASP A 230 12.14 5.52 9.93
C ASP A 230 11.03 6.43 9.41
N GLU A 231 10.44 7.24 10.30
CA GLU A 231 9.50 8.31 9.95
C GLU A 231 10.12 9.30 8.97
N ILE A 232 11.29 9.87 9.29
CA ILE A 232 12.02 10.83 8.44
C ILE A 232 12.33 10.20 7.07
N ARG A 233 12.83 8.98 7.04
CA ARG A 233 13.16 8.29 5.79
C ARG A 233 11.93 8.03 4.92
N PHE A 234 10.82 7.64 5.53
CA PHE A 234 9.58 7.40 4.79
C PHE A 234 9.02 8.71 4.20
N GLU A 235 8.98 9.78 4.98
CA GLU A 235 8.55 11.10 4.53
C GLU A 235 9.43 11.64 3.39
N ASN A 236 10.74 11.46 3.49
CA ASN A 236 11.68 11.91 2.46
C ASN A 236 11.56 11.09 1.18
N TYR A 237 11.38 9.78 1.29
CA TYR A 237 11.29 8.93 0.12
C TYR A 237 9.95 9.11 -0.62
N GLU A 238 8.84 8.87 0.06
CA GLU A 238 7.51 8.87 -0.55
C GLU A 238 6.83 10.25 -0.51
N GLY A 239 7.06 11.00 0.56
CA GLY A 239 6.41 12.30 0.74
C GLY A 239 6.93 13.36 -0.23
N LEU A 240 8.23 13.42 -0.50
CA LEU A 240 8.79 14.31 -1.53
C LEU A 240 8.39 13.87 -2.94
N ALA A 241 8.25 12.57 -3.19
CA ALA A 241 7.70 12.06 -4.45
C ALA A 241 6.23 12.49 -4.63
N THR A 242 5.44 12.42 -3.56
CA THR A 242 4.03 12.84 -3.56
C THR A 242 3.89 14.36 -3.71
N PHE A 243 4.71 15.15 -3.05
CA PHE A 243 4.78 16.61 -3.25
C PHE A 243 5.07 16.94 -4.72
N THR A 244 6.12 16.33 -5.27
CA THR A 244 6.58 16.57 -6.64
C THR A 244 5.52 16.20 -7.67
N ASN A 245 4.91 15.03 -7.50
CA ASN A 245 3.92 14.55 -8.47
C ASN A 245 2.68 15.45 -8.51
N ILE A 246 2.16 15.88 -7.35
CA ILE A 246 1.00 16.78 -7.31
C ILE A 246 1.37 18.14 -7.89
N LEU A 247 2.54 18.68 -7.53
CA LEU A 247 2.96 20.00 -8.00
C LEU A 247 3.14 20.06 -9.52
N LEU A 248 3.80 19.06 -10.12
CA LEU A 248 4.08 19.06 -11.55
C LEU A 248 2.90 18.55 -12.41
N SER A 249 1.89 17.92 -11.78
CA SER A 249 0.67 17.46 -12.49
C SER A 249 -0.49 18.43 -12.43
N THR A 250 -0.30 19.64 -11.85
CA THR A 250 -1.35 20.64 -11.70
C THR A 250 -0.93 21.96 -12.34
N ASP A 251 -1.90 22.72 -12.87
CA ASP A 251 -1.64 23.95 -13.60
C ASP A 251 -1.80 25.23 -12.76
N SER A 252 -2.31 25.11 -11.53
CA SER A 252 -2.52 26.28 -10.65
C SER A 252 -2.31 25.94 -9.17
N PRO A 253 -1.97 26.94 -8.33
CA PRO A 253 -1.87 26.77 -6.89
C PRO A 253 -3.17 26.27 -6.24
N GLU A 254 -4.33 26.69 -6.77
CA GLU A 254 -5.65 26.29 -6.30
C GLU A 254 -5.90 24.80 -6.57
N GLU A 255 -5.55 24.33 -7.78
CA GLU A 255 -5.66 22.93 -8.15
C GLU A 255 -4.68 22.08 -7.34
N TYR A 256 -3.43 22.50 -7.20
CA TYR A 256 -2.44 21.87 -6.34
C TYR A 256 -2.98 21.65 -4.92
N LYS A 257 -3.46 22.75 -4.29
CA LYS A 257 -4.01 22.68 -2.93
C LYS A 257 -5.21 21.73 -2.84
N LYS A 258 -6.11 21.77 -3.84
CA LYS A 258 -7.25 20.87 -3.92
C LYS A 258 -6.80 19.40 -3.97
N ARG A 259 -5.87 19.04 -4.85
CA ARG A 259 -5.36 17.67 -5.00
C ARG A 259 -4.60 17.20 -3.76
N LEU A 260 -3.81 18.06 -3.15
CA LEU A 260 -3.12 17.76 -1.89
C LEU A 260 -4.12 17.43 -0.77
N PHE A 261 -5.19 18.20 -0.63
CA PHE A 261 -6.19 17.96 0.41
C PHE A 261 -7.08 16.75 0.10
N GLU A 262 -7.42 16.49 -1.16
CA GLU A 262 -8.08 15.26 -1.57
C GLU A 262 -7.22 14.03 -1.21
N SER A 263 -5.92 14.09 -1.43
CA SER A 263 -4.97 13.02 -1.05
C SER A 263 -4.87 12.86 0.48
N LEU A 264 -4.89 13.97 1.24
CA LEU A 264 -4.93 13.92 2.70
C LEU A 264 -6.21 13.25 3.20
N GLU A 265 -7.37 13.63 2.69
CA GLU A 265 -8.66 13.05 3.09
C GLU A 265 -8.72 11.54 2.76
N TRP A 266 -8.16 11.16 1.62
CA TRP A 266 -8.08 9.76 1.22
C TRP A 266 -7.21 8.94 2.19
N VAL A 267 -5.97 9.39 2.48
CA VAL A 267 -5.09 8.70 3.45
C VAL A 267 -5.68 8.71 4.86
N TYR A 268 -6.31 9.83 5.27
CA TYR A 268 -6.99 9.94 6.57
C TYR A 268 -8.05 8.84 6.78
N SER A 269 -8.72 8.41 5.71
CA SER A 269 -9.74 7.35 5.76
C SER A 269 -9.19 5.94 5.95
N PHE A 270 -7.88 5.73 5.88
CA PHE A 270 -7.29 4.39 5.90
C PHE A 270 -7.38 3.72 7.28
N GLN A 271 -7.64 2.43 7.26
CA GLN A 271 -7.65 1.58 8.46
C GLN A 271 -6.24 1.40 9.06
N SER A 272 -5.20 1.46 8.22
CA SER A 272 -3.79 1.37 8.62
C SER A 272 -2.99 2.52 8.03
N TYR A 273 -2.14 3.14 8.86
CA TYR A 273 -1.22 4.18 8.46
C TYR A 273 0.23 3.69 8.33
N ALA A 274 0.51 2.49 8.81
CA ALA A 274 1.86 1.92 8.88
C ALA A 274 2.69 2.03 7.58
N ARG A 275 2.02 1.96 6.42
CA ARG A 275 2.65 1.99 5.09
C ARG A 275 2.17 3.14 4.20
N SER A 276 1.37 4.06 4.72
CA SER A 276 0.71 5.07 3.89
C SER A 276 0.87 6.50 4.37
N TYR A 277 1.08 6.72 5.68
CA TYR A 277 1.07 8.09 6.21
C TYR A 277 2.19 8.95 5.62
N GLY A 278 3.39 8.41 5.39
CA GLY A 278 4.57 9.14 4.95
C GLY A 278 4.39 9.82 3.60
N PHE A 279 3.56 9.25 2.71
CA PHE A 279 3.25 9.84 1.41
C PHE A 279 2.67 11.25 1.56
N ILE A 280 1.61 11.39 2.32
CA ILE A 280 0.96 12.70 2.48
C ILE A 280 1.65 13.57 3.52
N HIS A 281 2.21 12.97 4.56
CA HIS A 281 2.82 13.70 5.66
C HIS A 281 4.04 14.51 5.17
N GLY A 282 4.98 13.87 4.46
CA GLY A 282 6.12 14.58 3.87
C GLY A 282 5.70 15.62 2.83
N ALA A 283 4.63 15.34 2.04
CA ALA A 283 4.11 16.29 1.07
C ALA A 283 3.54 17.57 1.73
N LEU A 284 2.88 17.45 2.89
CA LEU A 284 2.37 18.61 3.63
C LEU A 284 3.51 19.53 4.13
N TYR A 285 4.57 18.96 4.68
CA TYR A 285 5.76 19.72 5.10
C TYR A 285 6.48 20.34 3.92
N ALA A 286 6.70 19.58 2.84
CA ALA A 286 7.31 20.10 1.62
C ALA A 286 6.50 21.26 1.00
N THR A 287 5.16 21.19 1.12
CA THR A 287 4.28 22.31 0.68
C THR A 287 4.56 23.59 1.47
N LEU A 288 4.71 23.51 2.79
CA LEU A 288 5.05 24.68 3.62
C LEU A 288 6.44 25.22 3.26
N MET A 289 7.41 24.33 2.99
CA MET A 289 8.74 24.74 2.53
C MET A 289 8.64 25.47 1.18
N TYR A 290 7.88 24.92 0.22
CA TYR A 290 7.65 25.52 -1.09
C TYR A 290 6.98 26.90 -1.01
N GLN A 291 5.94 27.04 -0.19
CA GLN A 291 5.25 28.33 0.05
C GLN A 291 6.19 29.39 0.64
N LYS A 292 7.25 28.98 1.35
CA LYS A 292 8.26 29.89 1.91
C LYS A 292 9.42 30.16 0.95
N GLY A 293 9.43 29.54 -0.23
CA GLY A 293 10.47 29.71 -1.25
C GLY A 293 11.76 28.93 -0.96
N PHE A 294 11.66 27.76 -0.29
CA PHE A 294 12.80 26.88 -0.04
C PHE A 294 13.37 26.35 -1.36
N ASP A 295 14.69 26.33 -1.47
CA ASP A 295 15.41 25.76 -2.63
C ASP A 295 15.63 24.28 -2.46
N PHE A 296 14.75 23.46 -3.06
CA PHE A 296 14.83 21.99 -3.00
C PHE A 296 16.04 21.41 -3.70
N SER A 297 16.72 22.17 -4.59
CA SER A 297 17.94 21.68 -5.27
C SER A 297 19.12 21.47 -4.30
N THR A 298 19.04 22.05 -3.11
CA THR A 298 20.08 22.01 -2.08
C THR A 298 19.81 20.99 -0.98
N ILE A 299 18.68 20.27 -1.02
CA ILE A 299 18.25 19.38 0.06
C ILE A 299 19.08 18.08 0.11
N ASP A 300 19.51 17.70 1.31
CA ASP A 300 20.03 16.34 1.58
C ASP A 300 18.84 15.41 1.86
N ILE A 301 18.29 14.79 0.81
CA ILE A 301 17.07 13.96 0.90
C ILE A 301 17.24 12.79 1.89
N GLU A 302 18.45 12.28 2.10
CA GLU A 302 18.66 11.10 2.94
C GLU A 302 18.51 11.42 4.44
N ASN A 303 18.99 12.60 4.87
CA ASN A 303 19.18 12.88 6.29
C ASN A 303 18.30 14.02 6.83
N VAL A 304 17.51 14.68 5.98
CA VAL A 304 16.78 15.87 6.38
C VAL A 304 15.49 15.52 7.15
N ASP A 305 15.22 16.23 8.24
CA ASP A 305 13.92 16.29 8.90
C ASP A 305 13.13 17.48 8.35
N LEU A 306 12.13 17.23 7.51
CA LEU A 306 11.32 18.25 6.86
C LEU A 306 10.63 19.18 7.87
N ALA A 307 10.21 18.64 9.02
CA ALA A 307 9.59 19.43 10.08
C ALA A 307 10.58 20.43 10.72
N ASN A 308 11.84 20.03 10.87
CA ASN A 308 12.89 20.92 11.37
C ASN A 308 13.18 22.06 10.38
N ILE A 309 13.22 21.77 9.07
CA ILE A 309 13.34 22.83 8.06
C ILE A 309 12.17 23.82 8.16
N VAL A 310 10.93 23.31 8.25
CA VAL A 310 9.76 24.19 8.41
C VAL A 310 9.84 25.01 9.69
N LYS A 311 10.28 24.41 10.80
CA LYS A 311 10.52 25.11 12.06
C LYS A 311 11.48 26.30 11.91
N GLU A 312 12.60 26.08 11.22
CA GLU A 312 13.62 27.11 10.96
C GLU A 312 13.11 28.18 9.97
N LEU A 313 12.52 27.80 8.85
CA LEU A 313 12.02 28.70 7.82
C LEU A 313 10.95 29.68 8.32
N TYR A 314 10.13 29.24 9.27
CA TYR A 314 9.04 30.05 9.83
C TYR A 314 9.38 30.64 11.20
N ASP A 315 10.61 30.46 11.70
CA ASP A 315 11.06 30.96 13.02
C ASP A 315 10.11 30.53 14.15
N ILE A 316 9.84 29.22 14.22
CA ILE A 316 8.90 28.66 15.19
C ILE A 316 9.62 28.23 16.47
N GLU A 317 9.16 28.72 17.59
CA GLU A 317 9.55 28.23 18.91
C GLU A 317 8.54 27.22 19.44
N CYS A 318 9.03 26.03 19.84
CA CYS A 318 8.25 24.99 20.50
C CYS A 318 8.70 24.86 21.96
N PRO A 319 7.81 24.47 22.89
CA PRO A 319 8.20 24.16 24.26
C PRO A 319 9.17 22.99 24.31
N GLU A 320 9.98 22.91 25.38
CA GLU A 320 10.94 21.81 25.61
C GLU A 320 10.21 20.46 25.70
N VAL A 321 9.05 20.42 26.36
CA VAL A 321 8.18 19.24 26.46
C VAL A 321 6.85 19.55 25.77
N CYS A 322 6.68 19.03 24.56
CA CYS A 322 5.51 19.28 23.72
C CYS A 322 4.21 18.75 24.35
N ARG A 323 4.28 17.58 24.98
CA ARG A 323 3.13 16.91 25.58
C ARG A 323 2.42 17.74 26.65
N ASP A 324 3.13 18.59 27.38
CA ASP A 324 2.56 19.38 28.46
C ASP A 324 1.50 20.38 27.97
N VAL A 325 1.62 20.82 26.73
CA VAL A 325 0.71 21.82 26.12
C VAL A 325 -0.19 21.25 25.02
N ALA A 326 0.21 20.13 24.41
CA ALA A 326 -0.49 19.56 23.26
C ALA A 326 -1.98 19.27 23.51
N GLY A 327 -2.32 18.75 24.70
CA GLY A 327 -3.71 18.44 25.05
C GLY A 327 -4.62 19.69 25.07
N SER A 328 -4.12 20.83 25.55
CA SER A 328 -4.89 22.09 25.55
C SER A 328 -5.06 22.69 24.16
N ILE A 329 -4.07 22.49 23.29
CA ILE A 329 -4.08 22.97 21.89
C ILE A 329 -5.02 22.11 21.05
N ALA A 330 -5.05 20.80 21.30
CA ALA A 330 -5.81 19.80 20.53
C ALA A 330 -7.32 20.11 20.44
N ILE A 331 -7.87 20.79 21.46
CA ILE A 331 -9.28 21.21 21.49
C ILE A 331 -9.64 22.08 20.27
N ASN A 332 -8.68 22.83 19.71
CA ASN A 332 -8.87 23.68 18.54
C ASN A 332 -8.82 22.91 17.20
N TYR A 333 -8.62 21.59 17.24
CA TYR A 333 -8.40 20.70 16.08
C TYR A 333 -9.28 19.46 16.13
N ASP A 334 -10.53 19.60 16.56
CA ASP A 334 -11.55 18.56 16.61
C ASP A 334 -11.14 17.32 17.44
N LEU A 335 -10.44 17.53 18.56
CA LEU A 335 -9.93 16.47 19.43
C LEU A 335 -11.00 15.43 19.79
N GLU A 336 -12.19 15.87 20.20
CA GLU A 336 -13.28 14.97 20.63
C GLU A 336 -13.68 14.03 19.49
N THR A 337 -13.88 14.55 18.29
CA THR A 337 -14.20 13.74 17.10
C THR A 337 -13.11 12.71 16.80
N ILE A 338 -11.83 13.11 16.84
CA ILE A 338 -10.72 12.20 16.56
C ILE A 338 -10.61 11.09 17.63
N VAL A 339 -10.83 11.45 18.91
CA VAL A 339 -10.84 10.47 20.00
C VAL A 339 -11.94 9.44 19.80
N ASP A 340 -13.14 9.88 19.42
CA ASP A 340 -14.27 8.98 19.14
C ASP A 340 -13.98 8.07 17.95
N GLU A 341 -13.46 8.61 16.82
CA GLU A 341 -13.06 7.84 15.65
C GLU A 341 -12.03 6.75 16.00
N GLU A 342 -10.96 7.10 16.70
CA GLU A 342 -9.90 6.15 17.03
C GLU A 342 -10.32 5.17 18.14
N THR A 343 -11.23 5.55 19.01
CA THR A 343 -11.83 4.63 20.02
C THR A 343 -12.70 3.59 19.34
N GLU A 344 -13.54 4.00 18.40
CA GLU A 344 -14.38 3.07 17.65
C GLU A 344 -13.54 2.13 16.76
N ARG A 345 -12.51 2.68 16.06
CA ARG A 345 -11.57 1.87 15.29
C ARG A 345 -10.88 0.81 16.15
N ASP A 346 -10.39 1.20 17.33
CA ASP A 346 -9.70 0.28 18.27
C ASP A 346 -10.65 -0.81 18.76
N ARG A 347 -11.92 -0.45 19.07
CA ARG A 347 -12.97 -1.40 19.41
C ARG A 347 -13.23 -2.41 18.30
N GLU A 348 -13.37 -1.94 17.05
CA GLU A 348 -13.60 -2.80 15.87
C GLU A 348 -12.43 -3.76 15.63
N ILE A 349 -11.19 -3.28 15.76
CA ILE A 349 -9.99 -4.10 15.63
C ILE A 349 -9.96 -5.17 16.72
N SER A 350 -10.18 -4.77 17.98
CA SER A 350 -10.20 -5.67 19.13
C SER A 350 -11.27 -6.76 18.99
N GLU A 351 -12.48 -6.40 18.58
CA GLU A 351 -13.55 -7.37 18.31
C GLU A 351 -13.22 -8.32 17.15
N ARG A 352 -12.55 -7.81 16.10
CA ARG A 352 -12.10 -8.63 14.97
C ARG A 352 -11.04 -9.63 15.38
N ILE A 353 -10.06 -9.19 16.17
CA ILE A 353 -9.02 -10.05 16.75
C ILE A 353 -9.68 -11.10 17.68
N HIS A 354 -10.55 -10.68 18.58
CA HIS A 354 -11.25 -11.59 19.49
C HIS A 354 -12.07 -12.65 18.75
N ARG A 355 -12.82 -12.26 17.70
CA ARG A 355 -13.56 -13.22 16.86
C ARG A 355 -12.63 -14.24 16.19
N ARG A 356 -11.42 -13.84 15.75
CA ARG A 356 -10.41 -14.72 15.14
C ARG A 356 -9.79 -15.66 16.17
N ILE A 357 -9.43 -15.15 17.36
CA ILE A 357 -8.94 -15.97 18.47
C ILE A 357 -10.01 -16.99 18.86
N SER A 358 -11.25 -16.54 19.06
CA SER A 358 -12.34 -17.44 19.38
C SER A 358 -12.53 -18.54 18.33
N LYS A 359 -12.47 -18.20 17.05
CA LYS A 359 -12.65 -19.16 15.96
C LYS A 359 -11.58 -20.24 15.89
N PHE A 360 -10.30 -19.87 16.06
CA PHE A 360 -9.16 -20.77 15.78
C PHE A 360 -8.45 -21.29 17.04
N VAL A 361 -8.77 -20.74 18.22
CA VAL A 361 -8.07 -21.09 19.46
C VAL A 361 -9.04 -21.61 20.53
N GLU A 362 -10.19 -20.95 20.71
CA GLU A 362 -11.12 -21.28 21.80
C GLU A 362 -12.20 -22.30 21.41
N LYS A 363 -12.68 -22.23 20.16
CA LYS A 363 -13.70 -23.15 19.63
C LYS A 363 -13.05 -24.41 19.05
N PRO A 364 -13.84 -25.50 18.89
CA PRO A 364 -13.33 -26.71 18.28
C PRO A 364 -12.68 -26.46 16.89
N VAL A 365 -11.49 -27.02 16.71
CA VAL A 365 -10.70 -26.91 15.47
C VAL A 365 -10.28 -28.28 14.96
N VAL A 366 -9.99 -28.34 13.66
CA VAL A 366 -9.18 -29.41 13.07
C VAL A 366 -7.74 -28.91 13.05
N LEU A 367 -6.84 -29.65 13.67
CA LEU A 367 -5.41 -29.36 13.76
C LEU A 367 -4.65 -30.32 12.82
N LEU A 368 -3.85 -29.73 11.93
CA LEU A 368 -2.99 -30.44 11.02
C LEU A 368 -1.53 -30.12 11.36
N GLU A 369 -0.72 -31.16 11.55
CA GLU A 369 0.74 -31.02 11.67
C GLU A 369 1.34 -30.81 10.28
N LEU A 370 2.32 -29.91 10.18
CA LEU A 370 3.01 -29.58 8.97
C LEU A 370 4.45 -30.12 9.03
N GLU A 371 4.81 -30.99 8.10
CA GLU A 371 6.16 -31.59 8.00
C GLU A 371 6.92 -31.04 6.78
N SER A 372 6.27 -31.01 5.62
CA SER A 372 6.84 -30.54 4.34
C SER A 372 5.74 -29.84 3.53
N PRO A 373 5.16 -28.76 4.06
CA PRO A 373 4.00 -28.15 3.45
C PRO A 373 4.34 -27.40 2.16
N TYR A 374 3.46 -27.57 1.16
CA TYR A 374 3.39 -26.68 0.01
C TYR A 374 2.17 -25.78 0.17
N PHE A 375 2.39 -24.46 0.13
CA PHE A 375 1.34 -23.44 0.24
C PHE A 375 1.08 -22.78 -1.11
N ASP A 376 -0.20 -22.60 -1.45
CA ASP A 376 -0.67 -21.86 -2.62
C ASP A 376 -1.76 -20.88 -2.13
N PHE A 377 -1.46 -19.56 -2.13
CA PHE A 377 -2.32 -18.52 -1.59
C PHE A 377 -2.12 -17.18 -2.31
N GLU A 378 -3.07 -16.27 -2.16
CA GLU A 378 -2.96 -14.89 -2.62
C GLU A 378 -2.62 -13.96 -1.44
N PHE A 379 -1.69 -13.00 -1.66
CA PHE A 379 -1.13 -12.17 -0.60
C PHE A 379 -2.10 -11.13 -0.03
N GLU A 380 -3.17 -10.80 -0.74
CA GLU A 380 -4.08 -9.71 -0.37
C GLU A 380 -4.86 -9.96 0.93
N ASP A 381 -4.98 -11.21 1.37
CA ASP A 381 -5.82 -11.62 2.49
C ASP A 381 -5.07 -12.25 3.67
N ILE A 382 -3.80 -11.92 3.83
CA ILE A 382 -2.97 -12.41 4.94
C ILE A 382 -3.10 -11.45 6.13
N ARG A 383 -3.28 -12.01 7.34
CA ARG A 383 -3.39 -11.21 8.58
C ARG A 383 -2.63 -11.87 9.72
N SER A 384 -1.71 -11.14 10.34
CA SER A 384 -1.02 -11.61 11.55
C SER A 384 -1.96 -11.65 12.75
N LEU A 385 -1.83 -12.67 13.58
CA LEU A 385 -2.35 -12.75 14.95
C LEU A 385 -1.20 -12.81 15.97
N ASP A 386 -0.19 -12.00 15.75
CA ASP A 386 0.94 -11.85 16.65
C ASP A 386 1.66 -13.18 16.94
N THR A 387 1.79 -13.52 18.22
CA THR A 387 2.41 -14.76 18.67
C THR A 387 1.61 -16.04 18.33
N LEU A 388 0.35 -15.91 17.96
CA LEU A 388 -0.52 -17.06 17.64
C LEU A 388 -0.32 -17.60 16.24
N GLY A 389 0.15 -16.75 15.31
CA GLY A 389 0.37 -17.16 13.92
C GLY A 389 -0.21 -16.18 12.90
N THR A 390 -0.35 -16.67 11.67
CA THR A 390 -0.85 -15.92 10.52
C THR A 390 -2.13 -16.55 9.99
N ILE A 391 -3.15 -15.73 9.77
CA ILE A 391 -4.40 -16.13 9.13
C ILE A 391 -4.29 -15.92 7.63
N TYR A 392 -4.66 -16.97 6.88
CA TYR A 392 -4.86 -16.98 5.45
C TYR A 392 -6.35 -17.18 5.20
N ASN A 393 -7.03 -16.22 4.58
CA ASN A 393 -8.48 -16.31 4.36
C ASN A 393 -8.83 -17.37 3.30
N GLU A 394 -8.02 -17.45 2.24
CA GLU A 394 -8.09 -18.47 1.19
C GLU A 394 -6.70 -19.07 0.99
N ILE A 395 -6.62 -20.39 0.99
CA ILE A 395 -5.33 -21.09 0.84
C ILE A 395 -5.54 -22.54 0.41
N ARG A 396 -4.58 -23.07 -0.35
CA ARG A 396 -4.42 -24.50 -0.57
C ARG A 396 -3.13 -24.97 0.07
N VAL A 397 -3.22 -26.02 0.86
CA VAL A 397 -2.06 -26.61 1.53
C VAL A 397 -1.98 -28.09 1.20
N SER A 398 -0.81 -28.55 0.73
CA SER A 398 -0.54 -29.95 0.52
C SER A 398 0.62 -30.40 1.40
N ASP A 399 0.48 -31.56 2.05
CA ASP A 399 1.49 -32.16 2.90
C ASP A 399 1.34 -33.69 2.89
N ASN A 400 2.11 -34.40 3.69
CA ASN A 400 2.08 -35.89 3.81
C ASN A 400 0.66 -36.42 4.09
N TRP A 401 -0.17 -35.68 4.80
CA TRP A 401 -1.54 -36.09 5.13
C TRP A 401 -2.54 -35.91 3.96
N GLY A 402 -2.22 -35.16 2.92
CA GLY A 402 -3.10 -34.95 1.77
C GLY A 402 -3.18 -33.50 1.31
N LYS A 403 -4.39 -33.04 0.95
CA LYS A 403 -4.62 -31.70 0.41
C LYS A 403 -5.79 -31.02 1.09
N LEU A 404 -5.52 -29.86 1.71
CA LEU A 404 -6.51 -28.95 2.24
C LEU A 404 -6.78 -27.82 1.24
N THR A 405 -8.05 -27.48 1.05
CA THR A 405 -8.47 -26.27 0.36
C THR A 405 -9.37 -25.47 1.30
N VAL A 406 -9.03 -24.22 1.53
CA VAL A 406 -9.83 -23.25 2.26
C VAL A 406 -10.29 -22.20 1.26
N ASP A 407 -11.58 -22.22 0.96
CA ASP A 407 -12.20 -21.30 -0.01
C ASP A 407 -12.83 -20.10 0.70
N LYS A 408 -13.09 -20.22 2.02
CA LYS A 408 -13.76 -19.19 2.80
C LYS A 408 -13.50 -19.35 4.29
N GLY A 409 -13.36 -18.23 4.98
CA GLY A 409 -13.34 -18.21 6.44
C GLY A 409 -11.99 -18.49 7.07
N GLY A 410 -10.98 -18.83 6.29
CA GLY A 410 -9.57 -18.85 6.68
C GLY A 410 -9.09 -20.04 7.49
N CYS A 411 -7.77 -20.11 7.61
CA CYS A 411 -7.04 -20.97 8.54
C CYS A 411 -5.99 -20.16 9.29
N LEU A 412 -5.57 -20.64 10.46
CA LEU A 412 -4.47 -20.09 11.25
C LEU A 412 -3.25 -21.01 11.12
N VAL A 413 -2.16 -20.47 10.58
CA VAL A 413 -0.86 -21.16 10.50
C VAL A 413 0.04 -20.60 11.60
N SER A 414 0.64 -21.45 12.42
CA SER A 414 1.56 -21.03 13.49
C SER A 414 2.82 -20.37 12.93
N ASN A 415 3.43 -19.42 13.67
CA ASN A 415 4.62 -18.69 13.22
C ASN A 415 5.82 -19.59 12.89
N ASN A 416 5.94 -20.73 13.53
CA ASN A 416 6.99 -21.71 13.25
C ASN A 416 6.63 -22.71 12.13
N LEU A 417 5.52 -22.51 11.42
CA LEU A 417 5.01 -23.34 10.34
C LEU A 417 4.85 -24.82 10.70
N LYS A 418 4.64 -25.17 11.98
CA LYS A 418 4.47 -26.57 12.41
C LYS A 418 3.01 -27.01 12.50
N TYR A 419 2.08 -26.08 12.61
CA TYR A 419 0.67 -26.39 12.82
C TYR A 419 -0.22 -25.46 12.00
N LEU A 420 -1.29 -26.05 11.47
CA LEU A 420 -2.38 -25.35 10.84
C LEU A 420 -3.68 -25.68 11.57
N ARG A 421 -4.53 -24.68 11.82
CA ARG A 421 -5.84 -24.81 12.45
C ARG A 421 -6.93 -24.28 11.54
N ILE A 422 -7.98 -25.06 11.37
CA ILE A 422 -9.23 -24.68 10.70
C ILE A 422 -10.41 -24.93 11.63
N THR A 423 -11.51 -24.21 11.45
CA THR A 423 -12.71 -24.43 12.28
C THR A 423 -13.27 -25.84 12.07
N ALA A 424 -13.67 -26.51 13.17
CA ALA A 424 -14.40 -27.78 13.09
C ALA A 424 -15.93 -27.58 12.91
N LYS A 425 -16.40 -26.34 12.76
CA LYS A 425 -17.82 -26.05 12.56
C LYS A 425 -18.31 -26.68 11.26
N GLY A 426 -19.43 -27.42 11.36
CA GLY A 426 -20.03 -28.10 10.21
C GLY A 426 -19.23 -29.27 9.66
N LEU A 427 -18.35 -29.89 10.49
CA LEU A 427 -17.52 -31.01 10.08
C LEU A 427 -18.35 -32.21 9.66
N ILE A 428 -18.11 -32.71 8.44
CA ILE A 428 -18.68 -33.92 7.87
C ILE A 428 -17.52 -34.77 7.33
N GLU A 429 -17.52 -36.07 7.63
CA GLU A 429 -16.53 -37.02 7.18
C GLU A 429 -17.14 -38.00 6.20
N GLU A 430 -16.63 -38.06 4.96
CA GLU A 430 -17.03 -39.00 3.93
C GLU A 430 -15.79 -39.74 3.36
N ARG A 431 -15.51 -40.91 3.87
CA ARG A 431 -14.35 -41.73 3.50
C ARG A 431 -13.03 -40.97 3.72
N ASN A 432 -12.35 -40.59 2.61
CA ASN A 432 -11.10 -39.81 2.65
C ASN A 432 -11.29 -38.31 2.47
N ARG A 433 -12.54 -37.85 2.37
CA ARG A 433 -12.90 -36.44 2.22
C ARG A 433 -13.58 -35.93 3.50
N ILE A 434 -13.06 -34.85 4.02
CA ILE A 434 -13.58 -34.18 5.21
C ILE A 434 -13.94 -32.77 4.78
N GLU A 435 -15.12 -32.31 5.17
CA GLU A 435 -15.61 -30.97 4.86
C GLU A 435 -15.97 -30.23 6.14
N GLY A 436 -15.85 -28.92 6.12
CA GLY A 436 -16.32 -28.03 7.15
C GLY A 436 -16.73 -26.68 6.56
N GLU A 437 -17.12 -25.72 7.40
CA GLU A 437 -17.59 -24.42 6.96
C GLU A 437 -16.49 -23.65 6.19
N GLY A 438 -16.56 -23.70 4.85
CA GLY A 438 -15.68 -22.98 3.92
C GLY A 438 -14.34 -23.64 3.64
N TRP A 439 -14.21 -24.94 3.91
CA TRP A 439 -13.01 -25.70 3.60
C TRP A 439 -13.33 -27.17 3.32
N HIS A 440 -12.43 -27.83 2.60
CA HIS A 440 -12.43 -29.28 2.44
C HIS A 440 -11.01 -29.86 2.47
N LEU A 441 -10.88 -31.06 2.99
CA LEU A 441 -9.63 -31.80 3.18
C LEU A 441 -9.77 -33.16 2.52
N ILE A 442 -8.83 -33.52 1.63
CA ILE A 442 -8.71 -34.84 1.03
C ILE A 442 -7.50 -35.51 1.65
N LEU A 443 -7.73 -36.60 2.38
CA LEU A 443 -6.67 -37.36 3.04
C LEU A 443 -6.03 -38.39 2.10
N ASN A 444 -4.72 -38.55 2.22
CA ASN A 444 -4.00 -39.64 1.60
C ASN A 444 -4.34 -40.95 2.31
N ASN A 445 -4.05 -42.09 1.65
CA ASN A 445 -4.20 -43.43 2.24
C ASN A 445 -3.41 -43.53 3.55
N ASN A 446 -3.97 -44.24 4.54
CA ASN A 446 -3.43 -44.39 5.89
C ASN A 446 -3.43 -43.11 6.76
N TRP A 447 -4.20 -42.11 6.39
CA TRP A 447 -4.44 -40.96 7.24
C TRP A 447 -5.93 -40.88 7.60
N LYS A 448 -6.22 -40.44 8.84
CA LYS A 448 -7.58 -40.28 9.33
C LYS A 448 -7.69 -39.09 10.25
N ILE A 449 -8.92 -38.61 10.45
CA ILE A 449 -9.25 -37.65 11.47
C ILE A 449 -9.59 -38.38 12.78
N VAL A 450 -9.11 -37.86 13.90
CA VAL A 450 -9.36 -38.40 15.25
C VAL A 450 -9.80 -37.27 16.15
N GLN A 451 -10.92 -37.45 16.83
CA GLN A 451 -11.36 -36.49 17.85
C GLN A 451 -10.64 -36.76 19.18
N VAL A 452 -10.09 -35.70 19.77
CA VAL A 452 -9.53 -35.69 21.12
C VAL A 452 -10.11 -34.48 21.84
N ASP A 453 -10.87 -34.74 22.90
CA ASP A 453 -11.67 -33.74 23.61
C ASP A 453 -12.61 -32.98 22.63
N GLN A 454 -12.49 -31.65 22.57
CA GLN A 454 -13.28 -30.82 21.65
C GLN A 454 -12.66 -30.62 20.27
N ASN A 455 -11.39 -31.05 20.06
CA ASN A 455 -10.64 -30.79 18.83
C ASN A 455 -10.48 -32.06 18.00
N TYR A 456 -10.14 -31.88 16.73
CA TYR A 456 -9.90 -32.95 15.79
C TYR A 456 -8.43 -32.88 15.31
N PHE A 457 -7.81 -34.01 15.12
CA PHE A 457 -6.43 -34.16 14.70
C PHE A 457 -6.35 -35.05 13.48
N VAL A 458 -5.56 -34.65 12.50
CA VAL A 458 -5.23 -35.50 11.37
C VAL A 458 -4.00 -36.33 11.73
N ARG A 459 -4.14 -37.64 11.74
CA ARG A 459 -3.09 -38.57 12.17
C ARG A 459 -2.94 -39.75 11.19
N LYS A 460 -1.72 -40.28 11.08
CA LYS A 460 -1.43 -41.49 10.32
C LYS A 460 -1.97 -42.70 11.08
N GLU A 461 -2.59 -43.61 10.37
CA GLU A 461 -2.94 -44.94 10.91
C GLU A 461 -1.65 -45.74 11.19
N MET A 462 -1.55 -46.30 12.37
CA MET A 462 -0.43 -47.17 12.72
C MET A 462 -0.58 -48.55 12.06
#